data_61775ab2bf7ad963920f1d376a578816
#
_entry.id   61775ab2bf7ad963920f1d376a578816
#
_cell.length_a   1.000
_cell.length_b   1.000
_cell.length_c   1.000
_cell.angle_alpha   90.00
_cell.angle_beta   90.00
_cell.angle_gamma   90.00
#
_symmetry.space_group_name_H-M   'P 1'
#
loop_
_entity.id
_entity.type
_entity.pdbx_description
1 polymer ?
#
loop_
_entity_poly.entity_id
_entity_poly.type
_entity_poly.pdbx_seq_one_letter_code
_entity_poly.pdbx_strand_id
1 'polypeptide(L)'
;RNTRSIELTESGRYFFRKATDLLNDFYAIKRSIDTISQGIEARVRICINQLLYTPKHTARLLQVLKKQFPTCQITVTTEVYNGVWDAIINNQANIAIGAPDTLLDGGGIDYTEIGAIRWAFAIAPDHPLAFVPEPIAESQLRLYPNIMVEDTAHTINKKVGWLLHGQESILVPDFNTKCQCQILGEGIGFLPDYMVREAMTQSLLVTRQIHNP
;
A
#
# COMPACT_ATOMS: atom_id res chain seq x y z
N ARG A 1 -20.90 -13.98 -58.98
CA ARG A 1 -21.79 -13.76 -57.79
C ARG A 1 -21.06 -12.77 -56.87
N ASN A 2 -21.46 -11.48 -56.94
CA ASN A 2 -20.97 -10.46 -56.01
C ASN A 2 -21.64 -10.69 -54.66
N THR A 3 -20.89 -11.12 -53.67
CA THR A 3 -21.33 -11.17 -52.26
C THR A 3 -21.34 -9.72 -51.75
N ARG A 4 -22.52 -9.07 -51.76
CA ARG A 4 -22.68 -7.77 -51.11
C ARG A 4 -22.52 -7.99 -49.60
N SER A 5 -21.45 -7.47 -49.01
CA SER A 5 -21.34 -7.36 -47.56
C SER A 5 -22.41 -6.38 -47.06
N ILE A 6 -23.21 -6.81 -46.09
CA ILE A 6 -24.17 -5.95 -45.41
C ILE A 6 -23.41 -5.18 -44.36
N GLU A 7 -23.37 -3.83 -44.47
CA GLU A 7 -22.74 -2.97 -43.49
C GLU A 7 -23.80 -2.11 -42.79
N LEU A 8 -23.55 -1.82 -41.50
CA LEU A 8 -24.43 -0.94 -40.75
C LEU A 8 -24.29 0.51 -41.26
N THR A 9 -25.40 1.21 -41.36
CA THR A 9 -25.41 2.69 -41.55
C THR A 9 -24.78 3.38 -40.34
N GLU A 10 -24.49 4.66 -40.46
CA GLU A 10 -23.94 5.43 -39.31
C GLU A 10 -24.89 5.45 -38.10
N SER A 11 -26.18 5.65 -38.34
CA SER A 11 -27.23 5.54 -37.31
C SER A 11 -27.34 4.12 -36.77
N GLY A 12 -27.16 3.09 -37.60
CA GLY A 12 -27.13 1.69 -37.19
C GLY A 12 -25.92 1.39 -36.27
N ARG A 13 -24.74 1.93 -36.57
CA ARG A 13 -23.55 1.81 -35.72
C ARG A 13 -23.74 2.52 -34.39
N TYR A 14 -24.33 3.70 -34.38
CA TYR A 14 -24.64 4.43 -33.14
C TYR A 14 -25.63 3.65 -32.28
N PHE A 15 -26.74 3.18 -32.88
CA PHE A 15 -27.73 2.37 -32.16
C PHE A 15 -27.13 1.07 -31.63
N PHE A 16 -26.33 0.36 -32.42
CA PHE A 16 -25.68 -0.88 -31.98
C PHE A 16 -24.78 -0.65 -30.75
N ARG A 17 -23.97 0.41 -30.75
CA ARG A 17 -23.14 0.74 -29.56
C ARG A 17 -24.02 0.98 -28.34
N LYS A 18 -25.05 1.82 -28.45
CA LYS A 18 -25.95 2.16 -27.34
C LYS A 18 -26.74 0.96 -26.82
N ALA A 19 -27.19 0.11 -27.71
CA ALA A 19 -27.86 -1.13 -27.35
C ALA A 19 -26.90 -2.11 -26.65
N THR A 20 -25.66 -2.19 -27.11
CA THR A 20 -24.61 -3.00 -26.46
C THR A 20 -24.27 -2.48 -25.05
N ASP A 21 -24.13 -1.16 -24.89
CA ASP A 21 -23.89 -0.53 -23.59
C ASP A 21 -25.04 -0.87 -22.63
N LEU A 22 -26.29 -0.70 -23.05
CA LEU A 22 -27.48 -0.99 -22.24
C LEU A 22 -27.56 -2.48 -21.84
N LEU A 23 -27.26 -3.37 -22.76
CA LEU A 23 -27.23 -4.82 -22.48
C LEU A 23 -26.12 -5.16 -21.46
N ASN A 24 -24.95 -4.56 -21.59
CA ASN A 24 -23.85 -4.74 -20.62
C ASN A 24 -24.26 -4.26 -19.23
N ASP A 25 -24.92 -3.09 -19.14
CA ASP A 25 -25.43 -2.58 -17.87
C ASP A 25 -26.49 -3.50 -17.27
N PHE A 26 -27.42 -4.00 -18.09
CA PHE A 26 -28.44 -4.95 -17.66
C PHE A 26 -27.82 -6.25 -17.10
N TYR A 27 -26.84 -6.83 -17.80
CA TYR A 27 -26.15 -8.01 -17.31
C TYR A 27 -25.31 -7.75 -16.04
N ALA A 28 -24.76 -6.53 -15.89
CA ALA A 28 -24.07 -6.15 -14.68
C ALA A 28 -25.04 -6.09 -13.48
N ILE A 29 -26.20 -5.46 -13.66
CA ILE A 29 -27.27 -5.41 -12.63
C ILE A 29 -27.74 -6.81 -12.27
N LYS A 30 -28.03 -7.66 -13.25
CA LYS A 30 -28.44 -9.04 -13.02
C LYS A 30 -27.40 -9.81 -12.18
N ARG A 31 -26.13 -9.75 -12.57
CA ARG A 31 -25.06 -10.39 -11.78
C ARG A 31 -24.99 -9.88 -10.34
N SER A 32 -25.18 -8.57 -10.14
CA SER A 32 -25.18 -7.97 -8.79
C SER A 32 -26.35 -8.51 -7.95
N ILE A 33 -27.55 -8.61 -8.53
CA ILE A 33 -28.73 -9.16 -7.84
C ILE A 33 -28.51 -10.64 -7.49
N ASP A 34 -28.01 -11.44 -8.42
CA ASP A 34 -27.73 -12.86 -8.20
C ASP A 34 -26.69 -13.06 -7.08
N THR A 35 -25.69 -12.17 -7.00
CA THR A 35 -24.66 -12.17 -5.95
C THR A 35 -25.23 -11.81 -4.58
N ILE A 36 -26.05 -10.75 -4.51
CA ILE A 36 -26.70 -10.31 -3.27
C ILE A 36 -27.67 -11.38 -2.74
N SER A 37 -28.42 -12.04 -3.64
CA SER A 37 -29.36 -13.11 -3.24
C SER A 37 -28.66 -14.34 -2.65
N GLN A 38 -27.38 -14.52 -2.93
CA GLN A 38 -26.53 -15.56 -2.34
C GLN A 38 -25.81 -15.12 -1.05
N GLY A 39 -26.11 -13.92 -0.54
CA GLY A 39 -25.47 -13.36 0.65
C GLY A 39 -24.01 -12.95 0.43
N ILE A 40 -23.60 -12.79 -0.83
CA ILE A 40 -22.25 -12.37 -1.20
C ILE A 40 -22.26 -10.86 -1.49
N GLU A 41 -21.29 -10.13 -0.98
CA GLU A 41 -21.10 -8.72 -1.29
C GLU A 41 -20.81 -8.52 -2.78
N ALA A 42 -21.62 -7.68 -3.45
CA ALA A 42 -21.43 -7.37 -4.86
C ALA A 42 -20.12 -6.59 -5.14
N ARG A 43 -19.64 -5.86 -4.13
CA ARG A 43 -18.43 -5.06 -4.19
C ARG A 43 -17.67 -5.14 -2.87
N VAL A 44 -16.37 -5.41 -2.94
CA VAL A 44 -15.45 -5.39 -1.80
C VAL A 44 -14.27 -4.46 -2.09
N ARG A 45 -14.01 -3.56 -1.18
CA ARG A 45 -12.85 -2.64 -1.22
C ARG A 45 -11.86 -3.09 -0.14
N ILE A 46 -10.64 -3.38 -0.55
CA ILE A 46 -9.55 -3.85 0.30
C ILE A 46 -8.49 -2.77 0.34
N CYS A 47 -8.16 -2.27 1.53
CA CYS A 47 -7.03 -1.39 1.77
C CYS A 47 -5.85 -2.21 2.31
N ILE A 48 -4.68 -2.08 1.72
CA ILE A 48 -3.46 -2.78 2.17
C ILE A 48 -2.44 -1.73 2.59
N ASN A 49 -1.86 -1.89 3.78
CA ASN A 49 -0.73 -1.07 4.19
C ASN A 49 0.43 -1.26 3.22
N GLN A 50 1.03 -0.16 2.75
CA GLN A 50 2.18 -0.19 1.84
C GLN A 50 3.32 -1.07 2.36
N LEU A 51 3.49 -1.21 3.68
CA LEU A 51 4.47 -2.11 4.30
C LEU A 51 4.26 -3.59 3.95
N LEU A 52 3.04 -3.99 3.64
CA LEU A 52 2.67 -5.37 3.29
C LEU A 52 2.37 -5.53 1.81
N TYR A 53 2.28 -4.42 1.08
CA TYR A 53 1.93 -4.45 -0.33
C TYR A 53 3.09 -4.92 -1.18
N THR A 54 2.87 -5.97 -1.96
CA THR A 54 3.70 -6.34 -3.09
C THR A 54 2.82 -6.68 -4.29
N PRO A 55 3.16 -6.26 -5.51
CA PRO A 55 2.35 -6.58 -6.70
C PRO A 55 2.11 -8.08 -6.86
N LYS A 56 3.12 -8.91 -6.60
CA LYS A 56 3.05 -10.38 -6.74
C LYS A 56 2.06 -11.00 -5.75
N HIS A 57 2.13 -10.63 -4.48
CA HIS A 57 1.23 -11.18 -3.46
C HIS A 57 -0.20 -10.67 -3.65
N THR A 58 -0.37 -9.40 -4.00
CA THR A 58 -1.68 -8.80 -4.29
C THR A 58 -2.33 -9.46 -5.50
N ALA A 59 -1.59 -9.70 -6.58
CA ALA A 59 -2.10 -10.43 -7.74
C ALA A 59 -2.54 -11.86 -7.39
N ARG A 60 -1.79 -12.56 -6.52
CA ARG A 60 -2.16 -13.90 -6.04
C ARG A 60 -3.40 -13.87 -5.15
N LEU A 61 -3.52 -12.89 -4.26
CA LEU A 61 -4.72 -12.67 -3.46
C LEU A 61 -5.94 -12.47 -4.36
N LEU A 62 -5.85 -11.59 -5.35
CA LEU A 62 -6.92 -11.33 -6.31
C LEU A 62 -7.28 -12.58 -7.12
N GLN A 63 -6.30 -13.40 -7.51
CA GLN A 63 -6.54 -14.67 -8.20
C GLN A 63 -7.39 -15.62 -7.34
N VAL A 64 -7.07 -15.77 -6.06
CA VAL A 64 -7.81 -16.62 -5.13
C VAL A 64 -9.22 -16.07 -4.92
N LEU A 65 -9.35 -14.78 -4.65
CA LEU A 65 -10.65 -14.13 -4.42
C LEU A 65 -11.55 -14.21 -5.66
N LYS A 66 -11.02 -13.97 -6.86
CA LYS A 66 -11.81 -14.05 -8.10
C LYS A 66 -12.21 -15.47 -8.46
N LYS A 67 -11.43 -16.47 -8.07
CA LYS A 67 -11.82 -17.88 -8.21
C LYS A 67 -12.99 -18.23 -7.28
N GLN A 68 -13.00 -17.72 -6.07
CA GLN A 68 -13.99 -18.01 -5.04
C GLN A 68 -15.26 -17.15 -5.19
N PHE A 69 -15.08 -15.88 -5.60
CA PHE A 69 -16.13 -14.88 -5.77
C PHE A 69 -16.08 -14.26 -7.18
N PRO A 70 -16.43 -15.01 -8.23
CA PRO A 70 -16.22 -14.58 -9.62
C PRO A 70 -17.01 -13.32 -9.99
N THR A 71 -18.17 -13.11 -9.37
CA THR A 71 -19.08 -11.98 -9.64
C THR A 71 -18.78 -10.74 -8.79
N CYS A 72 -18.05 -10.89 -7.67
CA CYS A 72 -17.71 -9.78 -6.79
C CYS A 72 -16.75 -8.79 -7.48
N GLN A 73 -17.09 -7.50 -7.43
CA GLN A 73 -16.20 -6.43 -7.85
C GLN A 73 -15.19 -6.16 -6.74
N ILE A 74 -13.92 -6.37 -6.99
CA ILE A 74 -12.86 -6.16 -6.00
C ILE A 74 -12.05 -4.93 -6.40
N THR A 75 -11.88 -4.00 -5.45
CA THR A 75 -10.97 -2.86 -5.57
C THR A 75 -9.89 -2.98 -4.50
N VAL A 76 -8.64 -2.77 -4.86
CA VAL A 76 -7.51 -2.74 -3.92
C VAL A 76 -6.88 -1.35 -3.95
N THR A 77 -6.69 -0.77 -2.78
CA THR A 77 -5.97 0.49 -2.56
C THR A 77 -4.83 0.26 -1.57
N THR A 78 -3.91 1.19 -1.51
CA THR A 78 -2.82 1.16 -0.52
C THR A 78 -2.81 2.46 0.26
N GLU A 79 -2.51 2.35 1.55
CA GLU A 79 -2.36 3.46 2.48
C GLU A 79 -1.12 3.26 3.34
N VAL A 80 -0.66 4.33 4.00
CA VAL A 80 0.48 4.32 4.89
C VAL A 80 0.03 4.57 6.33
N TYR A 81 0.55 3.80 7.27
CA TYR A 81 0.32 3.93 8.71
C TYR A 81 -1.18 4.06 9.08
N ASN A 82 -1.56 5.17 9.71
CA ASN A 82 -2.94 5.43 10.16
C ASN A 82 -3.92 5.69 9.01
N GLY A 83 -3.44 5.97 7.78
CA GLY A 83 -4.29 6.00 6.60
C GLY A 83 -5.07 4.71 6.36
N VAL A 84 -4.54 3.57 6.83
CA VAL A 84 -5.24 2.27 6.76
C VAL A 84 -6.48 2.27 7.67
N TRP A 85 -6.38 2.82 8.89
CA TRP A 85 -7.51 3.02 9.78
C TRP A 85 -8.50 4.05 9.22
N ASP A 86 -7.97 5.15 8.69
CA ASP A 86 -8.78 6.20 8.09
C ASP A 86 -9.67 5.67 6.96
N ALA A 87 -9.14 4.78 6.12
CA ALA A 87 -9.88 4.14 5.04
C ALA A 87 -11.06 3.28 5.55
N ILE A 88 -10.94 2.58 6.68
CA ILE A 88 -12.02 1.79 7.29
C ILE A 88 -13.06 2.70 7.95
N ILE A 89 -12.61 3.66 8.76
CA ILE A 89 -13.50 4.56 9.52
C ILE A 89 -14.38 5.38 8.57
N ASN A 90 -13.81 5.84 7.46
CA ASN A 90 -14.53 6.63 6.46
C ASN A 90 -15.26 5.78 5.41
N ASN A 91 -15.43 4.48 5.64
CA ASN A 91 -16.09 3.57 4.71
C ASN A 91 -15.49 3.57 3.30
N GLN A 92 -14.21 3.91 3.15
CA GLN A 92 -13.48 3.83 1.89
C GLN A 92 -13.01 2.40 1.61
N ALA A 93 -12.83 1.59 2.64
CA ALA A 93 -12.53 0.16 2.57
C ALA A 93 -13.52 -0.65 3.40
N ASN A 94 -13.78 -1.90 2.99
CA ASN A 94 -14.55 -2.89 3.75
C ASN A 94 -13.61 -3.79 4.57
N ILE A 95 -12.39 -3.99 4.06
CA ILE A 95 -11.35 -4.79 4.69
C ILE A 95 -10.06 -3.99 4.67
N ALA A 96 -9.35 -3.94 5.80
CA ALA A 96 -8.03 -3.36 5.90
C ALA A 96 -7.01 -4.43 6.31
N ILE A 97 -5.84 -4.42 5.68
CA ILE A 97 -4.74 -5.36 5.96
C ILE A 97 -3.52 -4.57 6.40
N GLY A 98 -3.01 -4.88 7.61
CA GLY A 98 -1.82 -4.25 8.16
C GLY A 98 -2.08 -2.87 8.78
N ALA A 99 -3.27 -2.64 9.32
CA ALA A 99 -3.50 -1.48 10.18
C ALA A 99 -2.53 -1.53 11.39
N PRO A 100 -1.95 -0.39 11.82
CA PRO A 100 -1.11 -0.36 13.01
C PRO A 100 -1.87 -0.80 14.26
N ASP A 101 -1.13 -1.28 15.26
CA ASP A 101 -1.66 -1.74 16.56
C ASP A 101 -2.29 -0.64 17.43
N THR A 102 -2.37 0.58 16.93
CA THR A 102 -3.02 1.69 17.62
C THR A 102 -4.51 1.39 17.72
N LEU A 103 -4.95 0.94 18.88
CA LEU A 103 -6.37 0.73 19.17
C LEU A 103 -7.11 2.06 19.05
N LEU A 104 -8.07 2.12 18.15
CA LEU A 104 -9.03 3.21 18.12
C LEU A 104 -10.12 2.90 19.15
N ASP A 105 -10.29 3.79 20.12
CA ASP A 105 -11.39 3.76 21.10
C ASP A 105 -12.75 4.00 20.41
N GLY A 106 -13.18 3.07 19.57
CA GLY A 106 -14.44 3.19 18.85
C GLY A 106 -14.92 1.81 18.39
N GLY A 107 -15.91 1.26 19.11
CA GLY A 107 -16.46 -0.06 18.78
C GLY A 107 -16.99 -0.17 17.34
N GLY A 108 -17.12 -1.41 16.85
CA GLY A 108 -17.76 -1.72 15.56
C GLY A 108 -16.78 -2.15 14.46
N ILE A 109 -15.50 -2.29 14.77
CA ILE A 109 -14.50 -2.87 13.86
C ILE A 109 -13.94 -4.14 14.50
N ASP A 110 -14.13 -5.27 13.84
CA ASP A 110 -13.49 -6.52 14.22
C ASP A 110 -12.09 -6.57 13.63
N TYR A 111 -11.10 -6.99 14.43
CA TYR A 111 -9.72 -7.12 13.96
C TYR A 111 -9.07 -8.40 14.45
N THR A 112 -8.05 -8.82 13.72
CA THR A 112 -7.21 -9.97 14.06
C THR A 112 -5.76 -9.59 13.85
N GLU A 113 -4.92 -9.85 14.85
CA GLU A 113 -3.48 -9.66 14.72
C GLU A 113 -2.91 -10.64 13.68
N ILE A 114 -2.16 -10.11 12.71
CA ILE A 114 -1.55 -10.91 11.63
C ILE A 114 -0.03 -11.01 11.76
N GLY A 115 0.57 -10.32 12.71
CA GLY A 115 2.00 -10.34 12.98
C GLY A 115 2.61 -8.96 13.21
N ALA A 116 3.93 -8.91 13.29
CA ALA A 116 4.70 -7.70 13.53
C ALA A 116 5.76 -7.46 12.46
N ILE A 117 6.03 -6.21 12.15
CA ILE A 117 7.12 -5.80 11.25
C ILE A 117 8.32 -5.43 12.12
N ARG A 118 9.45 -6.07 11.83
CA ARG A 118 10.74 -5.68 12.40
C ARG A 118 11.35 -4.56 11.59
N TRP A 119 11.99 -3.63 12.28
CA TRP A 119 12.66 -2.49 11.70
C TRP A 119 14.16 -2.59 11.95
N ALA A 120 14.95 -2.18 10.97
CA ALA A 120 16.39 -2.07 11.09
C ALA A 120 16.84 -0.67 10.66
N PHE A 121 17.75 -0.08 11.42
CA PHE A 121 18.41 1.15 11.02
C PHE A 121 19.44 0.81 9.94
N ALA A 122 19.31 1.42 8.78
CA ALA A 122 20.11 1.09 7.61
C ALA A 122 20.58 2.37 6.88
N ILE A 123 21.78 2.29 6.33
CA ILE A 123 22.44 3.39 5.61
C ILE A 123 23.25 2.83 4.43
N ALA A 124 23.64 3.69 3.49
CA ALA A 124 24.56 3.31 2.43
C ALA A 124 25.92 2.85 3.00
N PRO A 125 26.62 1.90 2.37
CA PRO A 125 27.90 1.40 2.87
C PRO A 125 29.02 2.45 2.92
N ASP A 126 28.96 3.46 2.06
CA ASP A 126 29.90 4.58 1.98
C ASP A 126 29.46 5.82 2.78
N HIS A 127 28.28 5.76 3.43
CA HIS A 127 27.80 6.84 4.28
C HIS A 127 28.75 7.06 5.47
N PRO A 128 29.09 8.31 5.88
CA PRO A 128 30.02 8.57 6.97
C PRO A 128 29.71 7.82 8.28
N LEU A 129 28.44 7.65 8.62
CA LEU A 129 28.02 6.88 9.81
C LEU A 129 28.34 5.38 9.72
N ALA A 130 28.67 4.84 8.54
CA ALA A 130 29.06 3.45 8.42
C ALA A 130 30.41 3.15 9.09
N PHE A 131 31.23 4.17 9.29
CA PHE A 131 32.59 4.08 9.88
C PHE A 131 32.65 4.56 11.34
N VAL A 132 31.52 4.99 11.90
CA VAL A 132 31.42 5.45 13.29
C VAL A 132 31.30 4.24 14.23
N PRO A 133 31.94 4.22 15.42
CA PRO A 133 31.72 3.18 16.42
C PRO A 133 30.24 3.05 16.85
N GLU A 134 29.81 1.82 17.08
CA GLU A 134 28.47 1.51 17.58
C GLU A 134 28.44 1.44 19.12
N PRO A 135 27.30 1.79 19.75
CA PRO A 135 26.08 2.35 19.12
C PRO A 135 26.27 3.82 18.72
N ILE A 136 25.73 4.22 17.55
CA ILE A 136 25.85 5.60 17.05
C ILE A 136 25.04 6.54 17.96
N ALA A 137 25.65 7.62 18.39
CA ALA A 137 25.02 8.60 19.26
C ALA A 137 24.03 9.51 18.51
N GLU A 138 22.97 9.97 19.20
CA GLU A 138 21.98 10.89 18.60
C GLU A 138 22.60 12.16 18.01
N SER A 139 23.64 12.72 18.66
CA SER A 139 24.34 13.91 18.16
C SER A 139 24.95 13.72 16.79
N GLN A 140 25.37 12.49 16.45
CA GLN A 140 25.90 12.14 15.14
C GLN A 140 24.78 11.89 14.13
N LEU A 141 23.68 11.27 14.55
CA LEU A 141 22.50 11.04 13.72
C LEU A 141 21.85 12.34 13.25
N ARG A 142 21.82 13.36 14.13
CA ARG A 142 21.23 14.69 13.83
C ARG A 142 21.96 15.47 12.73
N LEU A 143 23.17 15.07 12.38
CA LEU A 143 23.94 15.73 11.31
C LEU A 143 23.44 15.36 9.91
N TYR A 144 22.58 14.36 9.81
CA TYR A 144 22.08 13.83 8.55
C TYR A 144 20.55 13.84 8.54
N PRO A 145 19.92 14.11 7.37
CA PRO A 145 18.46 14.10 7.27
C PRO A 145 17.90 12.69 7.48
N ASN A 146 16.79 12.61 8.19
CA ASN A 146 16.02 11.37 8.30
C ASN A 146 15.05 11.27 7.14
N ILE A 147 15.10 10.20 6.38
CA ILE A 147 14.12 9.93 5.32
C ILE A 147 12.85 9.35 5.97
N MET A 148 11.73 10.00 5.80
CA MET A 148 10.45 9.64 6.40
C MET A 148 9.41 9.38 5.33
N VAL A 149 8.52 8.39 5.58
CA VAL A 149 7.33 8.18 4.76
C VAL A 149 6.17 8.90 5.41
N GLU A 150 5.43 9.68 4.62
CA GLU A 150 4.28 10.44 5.10
C GLU A 150 3.11 9.51 5.41
N ASP A 151 2.47 9.72 6.57
CA ASP A 151 1.20 9.04 6.91
C ASP A 151 0.07 9.61 6.05
N THR A 152 -0.70 8.74 5.43
CA THR A 152 -1.80 9.11 4.52
C THR A 152 -3.13 9.37 5.23
N ALA A 153 -3.18 9.34 6.56
CA ALA A 153 -4.39 9.69 7.32
C ALA A 153 -4.81 11.14 7.08
N HIS A 154 -6.12 11.38 6.93
CA HIS A 154 -6.72 12.69 6.72
C HIS A 154 -7.65 13.12 7.85
N THR A 155 -8.40 12.18 8.44
CA THR A 155 -9.43 12.47 9.44
C THR A 155 -9.02 12.10 10.87
N ILE A 156 -7.97 11.31 11.02
CA ILE A 156 -7.37 10.95 12.31
C ILE A 156 -5.94 11.45 12.40
N ASN A 157 -5.39 11.43 13.62
CA ASN A 157 -4.03 11.90 13.84
C ASN A 157 -3.01 11.09 13.05
N LYS A 158 -2.15 11.79 12.32
CA LYS A 158 -1.05 11.17 11.58
C LYS A 158 -0.04 10.56 12.55
N LYS A 159 0.45 9.37 12.20
CA LYS A 159 1.57 8.75 12.88
C LYS A 159 2.86 9.41 12.39
N VAL A 160 3.65 9.91 13.31
CA VAL A 160 4.99 10.41 12.99
C VAL A 160 5.97 9.24 13.15
N GLY A 161 6.76 8.99 12.12
CA GLY A 161 7.85 8.01 12.19
C GLY A 161 8.94 8.47 13.17
N TRP A 162 9.95 7.62 13.37
CA TRP A 162 11.08 7.97 14.21
C TRP A 162 11.82 9.21 13.64
N LEU A 163 11.96 10.24 14.46
CA LEU A 163 12.66 11.50 14.15
C LEU A 163 13.23 12.07 15.44
N LEU A 164 14.49 12.44 15.45
CA LEU A 164 15.11 13.11 16.58
C LEU A 164 14.74 14.60 16.61
N HIS A 165 14.57 15.15 17.80
CA HIS A 165 14.28 16.57 17.95
C HIS A 165 15.36 17.45 17.28
N GLY A 166 14.94 18.33 16.37
CA GLY A 166 15.83 19.22 15.62
C GLY A 166 16.61 18.56 14.48
N GLN A 167 16.35 17.31 14.17
CA GLN A 167 16.89 16.64 12.99
C GLN A 167 16.16 17.09 11.73
N GLU A 168 16.89 17.33 10.65
CA GLU A 168 16.30 17.55 9.33
C GLU A 168 15.59 16.28 8.84
N SER A 169 14.50 16.45 8.08
CA SER A 169 13.75 15.33 7.50
C SER A 169 13.46 15.54 6.04
N ILE A 170 13.47 14.47 5.29
CA ILE A 170 13.01 14.41 3.90
C ILE A 170 11.78 13.51 3.86
N LEU A 171 10.63 14.06 3.48
CA LEU A 171 9.38 13.31 3.35
C LEU A 171 9.25 12.72 1.95
N VAL A 172 8.97 11.42 1.90
CA VAL A 172 8.81 10.67 0.66
C VAL A 172 7.47 9.93 0.66
N PRO A 173 6.88 9.60 -0.52
CA PRO A 173 5.53 9.05 -0.60
C PRO A 173 5.43 7.57 -0.21
N ASP A 174 6.54 6.82 -0.24
CA ASP A 174 6.52 5.36 -0.02
C ASP A 174 7.87 4.81 0.46
N PHE A 175 7.84 3.56 0.95
CA PHE A 175 9.02 2.88 1.48
C PHE A 175 10.05 2.49 0.41
N ASN A 176 9.64 2.32 -0.84
CA ASN A 176 10.59 2.03 -1.93
C ASN A 176 11.42 3.27 -2.22
N THR A 177 10.78 4.43 -2.32
CA THR A 177 11.47 5.72 -2.47
C THR A 177 12.39 5.99 -1.29
N LYS A 178 11.91 5.75 -0.04
CA LYS A 178 12.76 5.85 1.15
C LYS A 178 13.99 4.95 1.05
N CYS A 179 13.81 3.70 0.70
CA CYS A 179 14.92 2.74 0.53
C CYS A 179 15.93 3.22 -0.52
N GLN A 180 15.46 3.71 -1.66
CA GLN A 180 16.33 4.24 -2.71
C GLN A 180 17.11 5.48 -2.25
N CYS A 181 16.47 6.42 -1.54
CA CYS A 181 17.17 7.57 -0.96
C CYS A 181 18.29 7.14 0.01
N GLN A 182 18.04 6.13 0.85
CA GLN A 182 19.06 5.61 1.77
C GLN A 182 20.21 4.89 1.04
N ILE A 183 19.90 4.15 -0.04
CA ILE A 183 20.92 3.51 -0.91
C ILE A 183 21.81 4.54 -1.57
N LEU A 184 21.24 5.67 -2.00
CA LEU A 184 21.97 6.78 -2.63
C LEU A 184 22.72 7.66 -1.61
N GLY A 185 22.60 7.39 -0.30
CA GLY A 185 23.26 8.16 0.74
C GLY A 185 22.62 9.52 1.06
N GLU A 186 21.40 9.79 0.57
CA GLU A 186 20.70 11.06 0.75
C GLU A 186 20.19 11.28 2.19
N GLY A 187 20.25 10.24 3.02
CA GLY A 187 19.86 10.32 4.43
C GLY A 187 19.80 8.96 5.11
N ILE A 188 19.30 8.97 6.33
CA ILE A 188 19.29 7.83 7.24
C ILE A 188 17.88 7.46 7.69
N GLY A 189 17.73 6.32 8.37
CA GLY A 189 16.45 5.97 9.01
C GLY A 189 16.21 4.48 9.10
N PHE A 190 15.05 4.15 9.68
CA PHE A 190 14.60 2.77 9.80
C PHE A 190 13.85 2.33 8.54
N LEU A 191 14.14 1.12 8.11
CA LEU A 191 13.42 0.39 7.07
C LEU A 191 12.90 -0.94 7.60
N PRO A 192 11.82 -1.49 7.03
CA PRO A 192 11.43 -2.87 7.30
C PRO A 192 12.59 -3.84 7.04
N ASP A 193 12.81 -4.75 7.99
CA ASP A 193 13.93 -5.69 7.95
C ASP A 193 13.99 -6.51 6.65
N TYR A 194 12.84 -6.87 6.07
CA TYR A 194 12.81 -7.60 4.81
C TYR A 194 13.38 -6.79 3.63
N MET A 195 13.15 -5.46 3.58
CA MET A 195 13.72 -4.58 2.55
C MET A 195 15.22 -4.41 2.75
N VAL A 196 15.65 -4.26 4.01
CA VAL A 196 17.06 -4.13 4.36
C VAL A 196 17.83 -5.39 3.96
N ARG A 197 17.30 -6.57 4.27
CA ARG A 197 17.95 -7.85 3.89
C ARG A 197 18.10 -7.98 2.38
N GLU A 198 17.07 -7.62 1.60
CA GLU A 198 17.15 -7.65 0.15
C GLU A 198 18.25 -6.72 -0.37
N ALA A 199 18.32 -5.48 0.11
CA ALA A 199 19.36 -4.53 -0.27
C ALA A 199 20.76 -4.97 0.19
N MET A 200 20.89 -5.60 1.37
CA MET A 200 22.16 -6.14 1.87
C MET A 200 22.70 -7.29 1.00
N THR A 201 21.85 -8.14 0.42
CA THR A 201 22.32 -9.19 -0.50
C THR A 201 23.02 -8.61 -1.73
N GLN A 202 22.73 -7.37 -2.08
CA GLN A 202 23.32 -6.63 -3.19
C GLN A 202 24.42 -5.64 -2.72
N SER A 203 24.77 -5.66 -1.42
CA SER A 203 25.72 -4.72 -0.80
C SER A 203 25.32 -3.24 -0.96
N LEU A 204 24.04 -2.95 -1.08
CA LEU A 204 23.51 -1.58 -1.25
C LEU A 204 23.24 -0.88 0.07
N LEU A 205 23.01 -1.62 1.16
CA LEU A 205 22.83 -1.08 2.51
C LEU A 205 23.64 -1.88 3.52
N VAL A 206 23.94 -1.23 4.65
CA VAL A 206 24.47 -1.83 5.87
C VAL A 206 23.59 -1.45 7.05
N THR A 207 23.42 -2.37 8.01
CA THR A 207 22.73 -2.07 9.25
C THR A 207 23.68 -1.53 10.30
N ARG A 208 23.19 -0.62 11.14
CA ARG A 208 23.96 -0.06 12.26
C ARG A 208 23.11 -0.05 13.53
N GLN A 209 23.79 -0.20 14.67
CA GLN A 209 23.16 -0.02 15.97
C GLN A 209 23.19 1.45 16.36
N ILE A 210 22.07 1.95 16.87
CA ILE A 210 21.96 3.32 17.38
C ILE A 210 21.59 3.33 18.86
N HIS A 211 21.90 4.42 19.53
CA HIS A 211 21.51 4.63 20.93
C HIS A 211 20.01 4.95 20.99
N ASN A 212 19.25 4.19 21.77
CA ASN A 212 17.80 4.36 22.02
C ASN A 212 16.97 4.58 20.73
N PRO A 213 16.59 3.51 20.02
CA PRO A 213 15.65 3.63 18.90
C PRO A 213 14.22 3.91 19.39
#